data_aeae3b2102b0867f4140c2c86e9ebf1a
#
_entry.id   aeae3b2102b0867f4140c2c86e9ebf1a
#
_cell.length_a   1.000
_cell.length_b   1.000
_cell.length_c   1.000
_cell.angle_alpha   90.00
_cell.angle_beta   90.00
_cell.angle_gamma   90.00
#
_symmetry.space_group_name_H-M   'P 1'
#
loop_
_entity.id
_entity.type
_entity.pdbx_description
1 polymer ?
#
loop_
_entity_poly.entity_id
_entity_poly.type
_entity_poly.pdbx_seq_one_letter_code
_entity_poly.pdbx_strand_id
1 'polypeptide(L)'
;MLERFIQNKKLDAAKLSAKKLLSARGEANAQSMAVKLIDHYDHLDKRSQIDFFHFLSSQFNPDPSLVVDAANRYNTERNEASLIHLFQTVEPPRQELLRRVNRAPAGTATILKMRQTLLSYLKDHPAFRATDSDMHHLLSSWFNPGFLELHQITWNSPAQLLEKIIAHESVHAIDGWDDLRRRLQPDRRCFAFFHPQLPGEPLIFVEVALVPNISKDIGTLINKQAPVGDAKSFKAAIFYSISNCQPGLKGVSLGNFLIKRVAQKLIEEIPSLKTFCTLSPIPGFTQWLDAGAPLPEERVGPTQLRKWQEAQKILAASSLSWAERLKSGWHPERSEESERAALIRLCALYLMHQTPEARGDAVGKFHLSNGATLHQINWAADLSKKGLQQSGGLMVNYLYELDKVEEQHEAFSHKTVSCSRGVEKLV
;
A
#
# COMPACT_ATOMS: atom_id res chain seq x y z
N MET A 1 -25.03 2.85 32.57
CA MET A 1 -24.22 2.43 33.73
C MET A 1 -23.92 0.94 33.70
N LEU A 2 -24.88 0.07 33.48
CA LEU A 2 -24.70 -1.41 33.39
C LEU A 2 -23.76 -1.83 32.23
N GLU A 3 -23.96 -1.29 31.04
CA GLU A 3 -23.12 -1.59 29.88
C GLU A 3 -21.64 -1.25 30.12
N ARG A 4 -21.37 -0.11 30.73
CA ARG A 4 -20.01 0.30 31.09
C ARG A 4 -19.37 -0.66 32.11
N PHE A 5 -20.14 -1.14 33.07
CA PHE A 5 -19.67 -2.11 34.05
C PHE A 5 -19.33 -3.46 33.37
N ILE A 6 -20.16 -3.89 32.44
CA ILE A 6 -19.91 -5.11 31.63
C ILE A 6 -18.65 -4.98 30.80
N GLN A 7 -18.46 -3.84 30.10
CA GLN A 7 -17.27 -3.61 29.28
C GLN A 7 -15.98 -3.51 30.13
N ASN A 8 -16.04 -2.88 31.29
CA ASN A 8 -14.89 -2.85 32.22
C ASN A 8 -14.50 -4.29 32.65
N LYS A 9 -15.45 -5.16 32.96
CA LYS A 9 -15.15 -6.57 33.29
C LYS A 9 -14.53 -7.32 32.13
N LYS A 10 -15.00 -7.09 30.89
CA LYS A 10 -14.39 -7.70 29.69
C LYS A 10 -12.96 -7.19 29.48
N LEU A 11 -12.72 -5.90 29.65
CA LEU A 11 -11.38 -5.32 29.57
C LEU A 11 -10.44 -5.90 30.62
N ASP A 12 -10.88 -6.03 31.85
CA ASP A 12 -10.08 -6.64 32.92
C ASP A 12 -9.76 -8.11 32.62
N ALA A 13 -10.72 -8.85 32.07
CA ALA A 13 -10.51 -10.22 31.63
C ALA A 13 -9.48 -10.30 30.48
N ALA A 14 -9.52 -9.39 29.50
CA ALA A 14 -8.54 -9.32 28.42
C ALA A 14 -7.13 -8.99 28.96
N LYS A 15 -7.01 -7.97 29.84
CA LYS A 15 -5.75 -7.60 30.51
C LYS A 15 -5.16 -8.74 31.33
N LEU A 16 -6.00 -9.45 32.10
CA LEU A 16 -5.59 -10.61 32.88
C LEU A 16 -5.11 -11.76 31.99
N SER A 17 -5.81 -12.02 30.87
CA SER A 17 -5.43 -13.05 29.91
C SER A 17 -4.09 -12.72 29.25
N ALA A 18 -3.83 -11.48 28.91
CA ALA A 18 -2.53 -11.05 28.36
C ALA A 18 -1.38 -11.28 29.38
N LYS A 19 -1.57 -10.90 30.64
CA LYS A 19 -0.59 -11.15 31.70
C LYS A 19 -0.35 -12.65 31.92
N LYS A 20 -1.41 -13.45 31.96
CA LYS A 20 -1.32 -14.91 32.13
C LYS A 20 -0.60 -15.59 30.97
N LEU A 21 -0.85 -15.12 29.72
CA LEU A 21 -0.21 -15.66 28.52
C LEU A 21 1.31 -15.49 28.56
N LEU A 22 1.83 -14.40 29.17
CA LEU A 22 3.27 -14.18 29.35
C LEU A 22 3.89 -14.89 30.56
N SER A 23 3.10 -15.48 31.43
CA SER A 23 3.63 -16.24 32.58
C SER A 23 4.25 -17.57 32.15
N ALA A 24 5.02 -18.22 33.05
CA ALA A 24 5.58 -19.55 32.82
C ALA A 24 4.50 -20.62 32.54
N ARG A 25 3.30 -20.51 33.16
CA ARG A 25 2.15 -21.39 32.85
C ARG A 25 1.61 -21.09 31.43
N GLY A 26 1.74 -19.86 30.95
CA GLY A 26 1.38 -19.45 29.60
C GLY A 26 2.28 -20.08 28.55
N GLU A 27 3.51 -20.40 28.84
CA GLU A 27 4.42 -21.09 27.93
C GLU A 27 3.97 -22.53 27.64
N ALA A 28 3.60 -23.28 28.68
CA ALA A 28 3.12 -24.65 28.54
C ALA A 28 1.73 -24.77 27.86
N ASN A 29 0.86 -23.77 28.00
CA ASN A 29 -0.51 -23.72 27.49
C ASN A 29 -0.81 -22.54 26.57
N ALA A 30 0.22 -22.07 25.83
CA ALA A 30 0.16 -20.83 25.05
C ALA A 30 -1.06 -20.77 24.13
N GLN A 31 -1.35 -21.82 23.39
CA GLN A 31 -2.43 -21.86 22.41
C GLN A 31 -3.81 -21.62 23.05
N SER A 32 -4.16 -22.37 24.11
CA SER A 32 -5.47 -22.23 24.76
C SER A 32 -5.64 -20.90 25.47
N MET A 33 -4.54 -20.35 26.03
CA MET A 33 -4.56 -19.03 26.66
C MET A 33 -4.65 -17.91 25.63
N ALA A 34 -4.00 -18.06 24.47
CA ALA A 34 -4.11 -17.12 23.37
C ALA A 34 -5.52 -17.09 22.79
N VAL A 35 -6.18 -18.25 22.61
CA VAL A 35 -7.59 -18.30 22.19
C VAL A 35 -8.49 -17.53 23.18
N LYS A 36 -8.28 -17.67 24.49
CA LYS A 36 -9.03 -16.89 25.49
C LYS A 36 -8.77 -15.39 25.41
N LEU A 37 -7.52 -15.00 25.17
CA LEU A 37 -7.20 -13.58 24.99
C LEU A 37 -7.88 -13.02 23.74
N ILE A 38 -7.85 -13.75 22.63
CA ILE A 38 -8.52 -13.37 21.38
C ILE A 38 -10.02 -13.20 21.63
N ASP A 39 -10.67 -14.17 22.25
CA ASP A 39 -12.11 -14.11 22.58
C ASP A 39 -12.43 -12.87 23.44
N HIS A 40 -11.66 -12.65 24.50
CA HIS A 40 -11.88 -11.45 25.34
C HIS A 40 -11.67 -10.15 24.59
N TYR A 41 -10.67 -10.06 23.70
CA TYR A 41 -10.40 -8.86 22.91
C TYR A 41 -11.51 -8.60 21.88
N ASP A 42 -11.99 -9.61 21.18
CA ASP A 42 -13.02 -9.48 20.15
C ASP A 42 -14.38 -8.98 20.70
N HIS A 43 -14.61 -9.16 22.02
CA HIS A 43 -15.81 -8.69 22.70
C HIS A 43 -15.66 -7.28 23.31
N LEU A 44 -14.53 -6.59 23.11
CA LEU A 44 -14.31 -5.23 23.56
C LEU A 44 -14.99 -4.21 22.63
N ASP A 45 -15.65 -3.22 23.21
CA ASP A 45 -16.07 -2.06 22.46
C ASP A 45 -14.89 -1.14 22.10
N LYS A 46 -15.13 -0.16 21.21
CA LYS A 46 -14.09 0.76 20.73
C LYS A 46 -13.31 1.44 21.86
N ARG A 47 -13.98 1.85 22.92
CA ARG A 47 -13.36 2.53 24.06
C ARG A 47 -12.44 1.55 24.83
N SER A 48 -12.97 0.38 25.13
CA SER A 48 -12.20 -0.67 25.82
C SER A 48 -11.00 -1.17 24.97
N GLN A 49 -11.10 -1.15 23.64
CA GLN A 49 -9.97 -1.42 22.76
C GLN A 49 -8.87 -0.35 22.90
N ILE A 50 -9.22 0.94 22.98
CA ILE A 50 -8.27 2.02 23.25
C ILE A 50 -7.58 1.80 24.61
N ASP A 51 -8.35 1.51 25.64
CA ASP A 51 -7.82 1.22 26.99
C ASP A 51 -6.94 -0.03 27.01
N PHE A 52 -7.22 -1.02 26.19
CA PHE A 52 -6.38 -2.20 26.01
C PHE A 52 -5.05 -1.85 25.29
N PHE A 53 -5.07 -1.00 24.27
CA PHE A 53 -3.83 -0.53 23.64
C PHE A 53 -2.99 0.34 24.57
N HIS A 54 -3.61 1.18 25.39
CA HIS A 54 -2.90 1.90 26.46
C HIS A 54 -2.22 0.92 27.44
N PHE A 55 -2.92 -0.14 27.83
CA PHE A 55 -2.36 -1.18 28.68
C PHE A 55 -1.15 -1.87 28.02
N LEU A 56 -1.26 -2.26 26.73
CA LEU A 56 -0.13 -2.86 26.01
C LEU A 56 1.06 -1.91 25.90
N SER A 57 0.80 -0.63 25.61
CA SER A 57 1.84 0.38 25.43
C SER A 57 2.52 0.80 26.73
N SER A 58 1.88 0.63 27.88
CA SER A 58 2.45 1.04 29.17
C SER A 58 3.02 -0.10 30.00
N GLN A 59 2.37 -1.29 29.99
CA GLN A 59 2.71 -2.38 30.91
C GLN A 59 3.67 -3.42 30.32
N PHE A 60 3.88 -3.39 28.99
CA PHE A 60 4.73 -4.36 28.30
C PHE A 60 5.91 -3.68 27.57
N ASN A 61 6.41 -2.58 28.13
CA ASN A 61 7.68 -1.99 27.73
C ASN A 61 8.86 -2.70 28.41
N PRO A 62 10.07 -2.63 27.86
CA PRO A 62 11.29 -2.99 28.59
C PRO A 62 11.42 -2.12 29.84
N ASP A 63 12.05 -2.66 30.88
CA ASP A 63 12.40 -1.87 32.07
C ASP A 63 13.52 -0.88 31.72
N PRO A 64 13.30 0.46 31.85
CA PRO A 64 14.29 1.46 31.48
C PRO A 64 15.62 1.33 32.24
N SER A 65 15.59 0.93 33.53
CA SER A 65 16.80 0.76 34.32
C SER A 65 17.64 -0.41 33.82
N LEU A 66 17.02 -1.54 33.55
CA LEU A 66 17.70 -2.71 32.98
C LEU A 66 18.27 -2.42 31.58
N VAL A 67 17.57 -1.65 30.75
CA VAL A 67 18.07 -1.23 29.43
C VAL A 67 19.32 -0.37 29.56
N VAL A 68 19.32 0.61 30.47
CA VAL A 68 20.49 1.48 30.72
C VAL A 68 21.67 0.64 31.21
N ASP A 69 21.45 -0.27 32.15
CA ASP A 69 22.50 -1.13 32.70
C ASP A 69 23.10 -2.05 31.63
N ALA A 70 22.27 -2.67 30.82
CA ALA A 70 22.72 -3.52 29.69
C ALA A 70 23.50 -2.71 28.63
N ALA A 71 23.06 -1.49 28.32
CA ALA A 71 23.75 -0.59 27.40
C ALA A 71 25.12 -0.17 27.94
N ASN A 72 25.21 0.20 29.20
CA ASN A 72 26.47 0.55 29.88
C ASN A 72 27.44 -0.63 29.94
N ARG A 73 26.92 -1.82 30.22
CA ARG A 73 27.69 -3.05 30.19
C ARG A 73 28.27 -3.32 28.80
N TYR A 74 27.46 -3.23 27.74
CA TYR A 74 27.95 -3.40 26.37
C TYR A 74 28.99 -2.33 25.99
N ASN A 75 28.78 -1.08 26.38
CA ASN A 75 29.72 0.00 26.11
C ASN A 75 31.10 -0.25 26.78
N THR A 76 31.13 -0.92 27.96
CA THR A 76 32.33 -1.24 28.70
C THR A 76 33.01 -2.49 28.19
N GLU A 77 32.27 -3.60 28.04
CA GLU A 77 32.81 -4.91 27.74
C GLU A 77 33.04 -5.11 26.24
N ARG A 78 32.21 -4.52 25.37
CA ARG A 78 32.28 -4.57 23.90
C ARG A 78 32.45 -5.98 23.30
N ASN A 79 31.81 -6.97 23.94
CA ASN A 79 31.86 -8.36 23.51
C ASN A 79 30.46 -8.88 23.06
N GLU A 80 30.44 -10.05 22.42
CA GLU A 80 29.19 -10.66 21.90
C GLU A 80 28.19 -10.96 23.02
N ALA A 81 28.64 -11.41 24.19
CA ALA A 81 27.74 -11.76 25.29
C ALA A 81 26.99 -10.55 25.83
N SER A 82 27.70 -9.42 26.01
CA SER A 82 27.05 -8.17 26.45
C SER A 82 26.15 -7.57 25.36
N LEU A 83 26.46 -7.74 24.08
CA LEU A 83 25.60 -7.34 22.96
C LEU A 83 24.32 -8.17 22.92
N ILE A 84 24.43 -9.50 23.04
CA ILE A 84 23.27 -10.41 23.09
C ILE A 84 22.38 -10.06 24.29
N HIS A 85 22.98 -9.84 25.46
CA HIS A 85 22.25 -9.44 26.65
C HIS A 85 21.46 -8.13 26.45
N LEU A 86 22.08 -7.13 25.82
CA LEU A 86 21.42 -5.87 25.48
C LEU A 86 20.21 -6.10 24.56
N PHE A 87 20.35 -6.88 23.48
CA PHE A 87 19.24 -7.21 22.59
C PHE A 87 18.07 -7.88 23.32
N GLN A 88 18.35 -8.84 24.19
CA GLN A 88 17.32 -9.52 24.99
C GLN A 88 16.63 -8.56 25.98
N THR A 89 17.38 -7.60 26.54
CA THR A 89 16.85 -6.64 27.52
C THR A 89 15.98 -5.56 26.87
N VAL A 90 16.32 -5.11 25.67
CA VAL A 90 15.54 -4.06 24.98
C VAL A 90 14.29 -4.59 24.28
N GLU A 91 14.17 -5.91 24.09
CA GLU A 91 13.00 -6.49 23.43
C GLU A 91 11.75 -6.33 24.31
N PRO A 92 10.70 -5.65 23.81
CA PRO A 92 9.50 -5.43 24.62
C PRO A 92 8.74 -6.74 24.87
N PRO A 93 8.29 -7.02 26.12
CA PRO A 93 7.47 -8.19 26.42
C PRO A 93 6.21 -8.32 25.56
N ARG A 94 5.67 -7.22 25.02
CA ARG A 94 4.54 -7.27 24.08
C ARG A 94 4.86 -7.98 22.76
N GLN A 95 6.13 -8.01 22.31
CA GLN A 95 6.48 -8.80 21.12
C GLN A 95 6.30 -10.30 21.40
N GLU A 96 6.73 -10.78 22.56
CA GLU A 96 6.49 -12.17 22.94
C GLU A 96 4.99 -12.47 23.13
N LEU A 97 4.22 -11.53 23.69
CA LEU A 97 2.75 -11.64 23.76
C LEU A 97 2.15 -11.85 22.36
N LEU A 98 2.54 -11.03 21.39
CA LEU A 98 2.05 -11.12 20.01
C LEU A 98 2.49 -12.43 19.34
N ARG A 99 3.73 -12.90 19.55
CA ARG A 99 4.19 -14.22 19.06
C ARG A 99 3.35 -15.35 19.62
N ARG A 100 3.01 -15.31 20.92
CA ARG A 100 2.16 -16.33 21.54
C ARG A 100 0.72 -16.28 21.01
N VAL A 101 0.17 -15.09 20.79
CA VAL A 101 -1.13 -14.92 20.12
C VAL A 101 -1.09 -15.48 18.70
N ASN A 102 -0.02 -15.24 17.95
CA ASN A 102 0.14 -15.73 16.57
C ASN A 102 0.13 -17.27 16.46
N ARG A 103 0.46 -18.00 17.53
CA ARG A 103 0.41 -19.48 17.56
C ARG A 103 -1.00 -20.05 17.68
N ALA A 104 -1.99 -19.22 18.03
CA ALA A 104 -3.38 -19.66 18.14
C ALA A 104 -4.06 -19.76 16.77
N PRO A 105 -5.07 -20.63 16.60
CA PRO A 105 -5.96 -20.55 15.45
C PRO A 105 -6.49 -19.12 15.27
N ALA A 106 -6.49 -18.62 14.05
CA ALA A 106 -6.83 -17.24 13.70
C ALA A 106 -5.97 -16.14 14.38
N GLY A 107 -4.87 -16.49 15.06
CA GLY A 107 -4.01 -15.54 15.76
C GLY A 107 -3.45 -14.47 14.84
N THR A 108 -2.96 -14.84 13.67
CA THR A 108 -2.46 -13.90 12.63
C THR A 108 -3.56 -12.94 12.18
N ALA A 109 -4.76 -13.44 11.89
CA ALA A 109 -5.90 -12.64 11.48
C ALA A 109 -6.30 -11.63 12.59
N THR A 110 -6.31 -12.10 13.85
CA THR A 110 -6.60 -11.23 14.99
C THR A 110 -5.57 -10.11 15.13
N ILE A 111 -4.27 -10.41 15.02
CA ILE A 111 -3.21 -9.39 15.12
C ILE A 111 -3.33 -8.37 13.99
N LEU A 112 -3.67 -8.78 12.77
CA LEU A 112 -3.94 -7.86 11.67
C LEU A 112 -5.13 -6.94 11.96
N LYS A 113 -6.24 -7.49 12.47
CA LYS A 113 -7.42 -6.72 12.88
C LYS A 113 -7.10 -5.77 14.03
N MET A 114 -6.34 -6.23 15.03
CA MET A 114 -5.84 -5.38 16.12
C MET A 114 -5.01 -4.22 15.58
N ARG A 115 -4.06 -4.48 14.67
CA ARG A 115 -3.24 -3.43 14.09
C ARG A 115 -4.05 -2.47 13.24
N GLN A 116 -4.99 -2.95 12.43
CA GLN A 116 -5.91 -2.09 11.68
C GLN A 116 -6.66 -1.12 12.61
N THR A 117 -7.18 -1.63 13.73
CA THR A 117 -7.86 -0.82 14.75
C THR A 117 -6.90 0.19 15.39
N LEU A 118 -5.70 -0.24 15.78
CA LEU A 118 -4.68 0.63 16.37
C LEU A 118 -4.28 1.76 15.41
N LEU A 119 -4.07 1.46 14.13
CA LEU A 119 -3.73 2.46 13.10
C LEU A 119 -4.79 3.55 12.98
N SER A 120 -6.07 3.25 13.19
CA SER A 120 -7.14 4.24 13.17
C SER A 120 -7.08 5.25 14.33
N TYR A 121 -6.41 4.88 15.41
CA TYR A 121 -6.27 5.71 16.62
C TYR A 121 -4.91 6.43 16.74
N LEU A 122 -3.92 6.10 15.88
CA LEU A 122 -2.56 6.65 16.02
C LEU A 122 -2.47 8.17 15.98
N LYS A 123 -3.38 8.83 15.26
CA LYS A 123 -3.42 10.30 15.17
C LYS A 123 -3.74 10.92 16.52
N ASP A 124 -4.73 10.35 17.22
CA ASP A 124 -5.24 10.87 18.48
C ASP A 124 -4.52 10.28 19.70
N HIS A 125 -3.84 9.15 19.54
CA HIS A 125 -3.08 8.44 20.58
C HIS A 125 -1.63 8.15 20.15
N PRO A 126 -0.73 9.16 20.12
CA PRO A 126 0.66 8.99 19.69
C PRO A 126 1.46 7.95 20.50
N ALA A 127 1.05 7.68 21.75
CA ALA A 127 1.66 6.67 22.62
C ALA A 127 1.58 5.24 22.05
N PHE A 128 0.66 4.98 21.10
CA PHE A 128 0.53 3.66 20.46
C PHE A 128 1.60 3.39 19.39
N ARG A 129 2.41 4.38 19.01
CA ARG A 129 3.46 4.22 17.98
C ARG A 129 4.44 3.11 18.27
N ALA A 130 4.84 2.93 19.54
CA ALA A 130 5.74 1.86 19.93
C ALA A 130 5.08 0.48 19.71
N THR A 131 3.80 0.33 20.07
CA THR A 131 3.05 -0.91 19.83
C THR A 131 2.84 -1.16 18.33
N ASP A 132 2.57 -0.13 17.52
CA ASP A 132 2.52 -0.26 16.06
C ASP A 132 3.86 -0.68 15.48
N SER A 133 4.97 -0.11 15.97
CA SER A 133 6.33 -0.48 15.54
C SER A 133 6.63 -1.96 15.79
N ASP A 134 6.25 -2.49 16.97
CA ASP A 134 6.44 -3.90 17.28
C ASP A 134 5.55 -4.81 16.42
N MET A 135 4.28 -4.44 16.23
CA MET A 135 3.39 -5.18 15.33
C MET A 135 3.92 -5.15 13.89
N HIS A 136 4.38 -4.00 13.40
CA HIS A 136 4.97 -3.85 12.08
C HIS A 136 6.22 -4.74 11.91
N HIS A 137 7.12 -4.73 12.90
CA HIS A 137 8.33 -5.55 12.89
C HIS A 137 8.01 -7.04 12.79
N LEU A 138 7.11 -7.55 13.61
CA LEU A 138 6.70 -8.95 13.60
C LEU A 138 5.98 -9.33 12.31
N LEU A 139 5.04 -8.51 11.84
CA LEU A 139 4.31 -8.75 10.61
C LEU A 139 5.24 -8.72 9.39
N SER A 140 6.26 -7.86 9.37
CA SER A 140 7.27 -7.84 8.29
C SER A 140 8.06 -9.15 8.22
N SER A 141 8.28 -9.81 9.35
CA SER A 141 8.94 -11.12 9.40
C SER A 141 7.98 -12.25 8.99
N TRP A 142 6.73 -12.22 9.45
CA TRP A 142 5.74 -13.28 9.18
C TRP A 142 5.22 -13.24 7.74
N PHE A 143 5.08 -12.06 7.15
CA PHE A 143 4.63 -11.86 5.77
C PHE A 143 5.79 -11.69 4.79
N ASN A 144 6.87 -12.45 5.01
CA ASN A 144 7.98 -12.48 4.07
C ASN A 144 7.52 -12.96 2.68
N PRO A 145 7.96 -12.31 1.59
CA PRO A 145 7.61 -12.66 0.22
C PRO A 145 7.78 -14.13 -0.16
N GLY A 146 8.72 -14.83 0.49
CA GLY A 146 8.94 -16.27 0.30
C GLY A 146 7.79 -17.16 0.74
N PHE A 147 6.91 -16.69 1.62
CA PHE A 147 5.72 -17.42 2.09
C PHE A 147 4.46 -17.08 1.29
N LEU A 148 4.54 -16.13 0.36
CA LEU A 148 3.37 -15.69 -0.40
C LEU A 148 3.12 -16.61 -1.60
N GLU A 149 1.88 -17.07 -1.72
CA GLU A 149 1.39 -17.87 -2.82
C GLU A 149 0.64 -16.99 -3.83
N LEU A 150 1.00 -17.12 -5.11
CA LEU A 150 0.33 -16.42 -6.19
C LEU A 150 -0.70 -17.33 -6.83
N HIS A 151 -1.98 -16.96 -6.75
CA HIS A 151 -3.08 -17.68 -7.38
C HIS A 151 -3.80 -16.80 -8.41
N GLN A 152 -4.19 -17.40 -9.52
CA GLN A 152 -5.07 -16.76 -10.50
C GLN A 152 -6.52 -16.84 -10.02
N ILE A 153 -7.20 -15.70 -10.01
CA ILE A 153 -8.64 -15.60 -9.73
C ILE A 153 -9.38 -15.74 -11.07
N THR A 154 -10.30 -16.67 -11.11
CA THR A 154 -11.12 -16.96 -12.30
C THR A 154 -12.58 -16.98 -11.91
N TRP A 155 -13.48 -17.08 -12.91
CA TRP A 155 -14.90 -17.24 -12.64
C TRP A 155 -15.25 -18.55 -11.89
N ASN A 156 -14.36 -19.54 -11.88
CA ASN A 156 -14.50 -20.79 -11.14
C ASN A 156 -13.94 -20.69 -9.71
N SER A 157 -13.45 -19.53 -9.29
CA SER A 157 -13.01 -19.31 -7.90
C SER A 157 -14.22 -19.30 -6.96
N PRO A 158 -14.07 -19.65 -5.66
CA PRO A 158 -15.17 -19.63 -4.71
C PRO A 158 -15.88 -18.26 -4.67
N ALA A 159 -17.22 -18.26 -4.65
CA ALA A 159 -18.01 -17.03 -4.66
C ALA A 159 -17.61 -16.06 -3.53
N GLN A 160 -17.32 -16.58 -2.34
CA GLN A 160 -16.84 -15.77 -1.22
C GLN A 160 -15.53 -15.03 -1.54
N LEU A 161 -14.62 -15.63 -2.31
CA LEU A 161 -13.40 -14.96 -2.75
C LEU A 161 -13.70 -13.88 -3.78
N LEU A 162 -14.61 -14.16 -4.72
CA LEU A 162 -15.04 -13.18 -5.73
C LEU A 162 -15.73 -11.97 -5.10
N GLU A 163 -16.54 -12.17 -4.06
CA GLU A 163 -17.12 -11.07 -3.26
C GLU A 163 -16.05 -10.22 -2.57
N LYS A 164 -14.98 -10.85 -2.06
CA LYS A 164 -13.85 -10.11 -1.49
C LYS A 164 -13.11 -9.27 -2.53
N ILE A 165 -12.92 -9.79 -3.75
CA ILE A 165 -12.32 -9.00 -4.84
C ILE A 165 -13.17 -7.77 -5.13
N ILE A 166 -14.51 -7.92 -5.26
CA ILE A 166 -15.42 -6.78 -5.44
C ILE A 166 -15.29 -5.77 -4.30
N ALA A 167 -15.30 -6.25 -3.05
CA ALA A 167 -15.31 -5.39 -1.87
C ALA A 167 -13.97 -4.64 -1.64
N HIS A 168 -12.85 -5.25 -2.02
CA HIS A 168 -11.51 -4.69 -1.80
C HIS A 168 -10.97 -3.89 -2.98
N GLU A 169 -11.66 -3.87 -4.14
CA GLU A 169 -11.21 -3.06 -5.27
C GLU A 169 -11.25 -1.56 -4.91
N SER A 170 -10.07 -0.98 -4.75
CA SER A 170 -9.90 0.39 -4.26
C SER A 170 -9.48 1.39 -5.32
N VAL A 171 -9.01 0.93 -6.49
CA VAL A 171 -8.53 1.79 -7.58
C VAL A 171 -9.68 2.14 -8.50
N HIS A 172 -10.30 1.13 -9.10
CA HIS A 172 -11.44 1.26 -10.04
C HIS A 172 -12.59 0.38 -9.57
N ALA A 173 -13.47 0.92 -8.73
CA ALA A 173 -14.56 0.19 -8.09
C ALA A 173 -15.28 -0.77 -9.05
N ILE A 174 -15.50 -2.01 -8.59
CA ILE A 174 -16.24 -3.03 -9.34
C ILE A 174 -17.72 -2.84 -9.06
N ASP A 175 -18.50 -2.56 -10.10
CA ASP A 175 -19.94 -2.38 -10.02
C ASP A 175 -20.68 -3.72 -10.21
N GLY A 176 -20.56 -4.57 -9.18
CA GLY A 176 -21.27 -5.86 -9.11
C GLY A 176 -20.67 -6.98 -9.96
N TRP A 177 -21.46 -8.04 -10.06
CA TRP A 177 -21.03 -9.32 -10.64
C TRP A 177 -20.75 -9.26 -12.16
N ASP A 178 -21.50 -8.45 -12.90
CA ASP A 178 -21.29 -8.35 -14.36
C ASP A 178 -19.99 -7.61 -14.69
N ASP A 179 -19.62 -6.61 -13.90
CA ASP A 179 -18.32 -5.94 -14.02
C ASP A 179 -17.19 -6.90 -13.68
N LEU A 180 -17.28 -7.62 -12.54
CA LEU A 180 -16.30 -8.63 -12.19
C LEU A 180 -16.17 -9.70 -13.29
N ARG A 181 -17.29 -10.18 -13.84
CA ARG A 181 -17.30 -11.15 -14.94
C ARG A 181 -16.50 -10.64 -16.13
N ARG A 182 -16.65 -9.34 -16.49
CA ARG A 182 -15.88 -8.73 -17.58
C ARG A 182 -14.38 -8.70 -17.27
N ARG A 183 -14.01 -8.43 -16.02
CA ARG A 183 -12.60 -8.39 -15.59
C ARG A 183 -11.96 -9.78 -15.45
N LEU A 184 -12.72 -10.84 -15.59
CA LEU A 184 -12.24 -12.23 -15.57
C LEU A 184 -12.36 -12.92 -16.94
N GLN A 185 -12.65 -12.18 -18.03
CA GLN A 185 -12.71 -12.71 -19.40
C GLN A 185 -11.32 -13.07 -19.94
N PRO A 186 -11.21 -13.82 -21.07
CA PRO A 186 -9.93 -14.29 -21.61
C PRO A 186 -8.89 -13.22 -21.92
N ASP A 187 -9.29 -11.99 -22.19
CA ASP A 187 -8.41 -10.82 -22.39
C ASP A 187 -8.10 -10.09 -21.10
N ARG A 188 -8.42 -10.67 -19.95
CA ARG A 188 -8.15 -10.15 -18.61
C ARG A 188 -7.54 -11.23 -17.74
N ARG A 189 -6.77 -10.80 -16.75
CA ARG A 189 -6.25 -11.66 -15.70
C ARG A 189 -6.41 -10.96 -14.36
N CYS A 190 -6.80 -11.72 -13.36
CA CYS A 190 -6.75 -11.29 -11.97
C CYS A 190 -5.86 -12.28 -11.21
N PHE A 191 -4.86 -11.78 -10.52
CA PHE A 191 -3.98 -12.57 -9.65
C PHE A 191 -4.07 -12.04 -8.24
N ALA A 192 -4.08 -12.93 -7.25
CA ALA A 192 -4.01 -12.53 -5.84
C ALA A 192 -2.90 -13.28 -5.11
N PHE A 193 -2.29 -12.59 -4.15
CA PHE A 193 -1.32 -13.17 -3.24
C PHE A 193 -2.00 -13.57 -1.95
N PHE A 194 -1.70 -14.77 -1.49
CA PHE A 194 -2.22 -15.36 -0.27
C PHE A 194 -1.09 -15.71 0.68
N HIS A 195 -1.44 -15.91 1.94
CA HIS A 195 -0.53 -16.41 2.95
C HIS A 195 -1.17 -17.61 3.66
N PRO A 196 -0.44 -18.71 3.92
CA PRO A 196 -0.99 -19.92 4.53
C PRO A 196 -1.70 -19.70 5.87
N GLN A 197 -1.28 -18.70 6.65
CA GLN A 197 -1.90 -18.34 7.93
C GLN A 197 -3.21 -17.54 7.78
N LEU A 198 -3.61 -17.18 6.56
CA LEU A 198 -4.84 -16.44 6.25
C LEU A 198 -5.60 -17.15 5.12
N PRO A 199 -6.09 -18.37 5.34
CA PRO A 199 -6.74 -19.16 4.30
C PRO A 199 -7.96 -18.43 3.74
N GLY A 200 -8.04 -18.32 2.41
CA GLY A 200 -9.15 -17.67 1.71
C GLY A 200 -9.21 -16.14 1.85
N GLU A 201 -8.17 -15.51 2.44
CA GLU A 201 -8.05 -14.06 2.53
C GLU A 201 -6.96 -13.56 1.59
N PRO A 202 -7.30 -12.84 0.51
CA PRO A 202 -6.29 -12.23 -0.33
C PRO A 202 -5.55 -11.12 0.45
N LEU A 203 -4.24 -10.99 0.25
CA LEU A 203 -3.43 -9.91 0.81
C LEU A 203 -3.42 -8.69 -0.10
N ILE A 204 -3.21 -8.96 -1.38
CA ILE A 204 -3.17 -7.99 -2.45
C ILE A 204 -3.61 -8.70 -3.74
N PHE A 205 -4.37 -8.04 -4.59
CA PHE A 205 -4.64 -8.55 -5.91
C PHE A 205 -4.32 -7.54 -7.00
N VAL A 206 -4.12 -8.07 -8.19
CA VAL A 206 -3.69 -7.32 -9.37
C VAL A 206 -4.61 -7.66 -10.52
N GLU A 207 -5.17 -6.65 -11.17
CA GLU A 207 -5.95 -6.80 -12.39
C GLU A 207 -5.13 -6.36 -13.61
N VAL A 208 -5.13 -7.21 -14.63
CA VAL A 208 -4.32 -7.04 -15.85
C VAL A 208 -5.21 -7.15 -17.09
N ALA A 209 -5.05 -6.22 -18.01
CA ALA A 209 -5.63 -6.29 -19.35
C ALA A 209 -4.57 -6.73 -20.37
N LEU A 210 -4.94 -7.68 -21.24
CA LEU A 210 -4.11 -8.16 -22.34
C LEU A 210 -4.53 -7.45 -23.61
N VAL A 211 -3.64 -6.66 -24.18
CA VAL A 211 -3.96 -5.72 -25.26
C VAL A 211 -2.88 -5.70 -26.35
N PRO A 212 -3.18 -5.20 -27.55
CA PRO A 212 -2.19 -5.08 -28.62
C PRO A 212 -1.09 -4.04 -28.33
N ASN A 213 -1.43 -2.93 -27.65
CA ASN A 213 -0.54 -1.78 -27.38
C ASN A 213 -0.75 -1.24 -25.97
N ILE A 214 0.15 -0.37 -25.52
CA ILE A 214 0.02 0.33 -24.23
C ILE A 214 -1.25 1.19 -24.23
N SER A 215 -2.13 0.93 -23.24
CA SER A 215 -3.37 1.70 -23.05
C SER A 215 -3.08 3.04 -22.40
N LYS A 216 -3.81 4.07 -22.86
CA LYS A 216 -3.70 5.45 -22.40
C LYS A 216 -4.92 5.95 -21.65
N ASP A 217 -5.99 5.19 -21.65
CA ASP A 217 -7.32 5.52 -21.13
C ASP A 217 -7.86 4.32 -20.35
N ILE A 218 -8.30 4.56 -19.12
CA ILE A 218 -8.84 3.52 -18.25
C ILE A 218 -10.23 3.06 -18.69
N GLY A 219 -11.04 3.95 -19.26
CA GLY A 219 -12.40 3.64 -19.71
C GLY A 219 -12.42 2.49 -20.70
N THR A 220 -11.43 2.40 -21.60
CA THR A 220 -11.30 1.29 -22.55
C THR A 220 -11.02 -0.06 -21.87
N LEU A 221 -10.35 -0.05 -20.72
CA LEU A 221 -10.00 -1.27 -19.99
C LEU A 221 -11.13 -1.79 -19.10
N ILE A 222 -11.92 -0.90 -18.50
CA ILE A 222 -12.98 -1.27 -17.55
C ILE A 222 -14.38 -1.25 -18.17
N ASN A 223 -14.51 -0.95 -19.47
CA ASN A 223 -15.80 -0.97 -20.15
C ASN A 223 -16.43 -2.37 -20.12
N LYS A 224 -17.55 -2.50 -19.41
CA LYS A 224 -18.30 -3.76 -19.28
C LYS A 224 -18.78 -4.33 -20.61
N GLN A 225 -19.04 -3.47 -21.59
CA GLN A 225 -19.60 -3.83 -22.91
C GLN A 225 -18.52 -4.01 -23.99
N ALA A 226 -17.24 -3.76 -23.66
CA ALA A 226 -16.16 -3.97 -24.61
C ALA A 226 -16.08 -5.45 -25.04
N PRO A 227 -15.92 -5.74 -26.33
CA PRO A 227 -15.74 -7.11 -26.81
C PRO A 227 -14.45 -7.70 -26.21
N VAL A 228 -14.45 -9.02 -26.08
CA VAL A 228 -13.23 -9.75 -25.68
C VAL A 228 -12.19 -9.65 -26.80
N GLY A 229 -10.97 -9.27 -26.43
CA GLY A 229 -9.89 -9.15 -27.41
C GLY A 229 -9.42 -10.49 -27.96
N ASP A 230 -8.93 -10.49 -29.23
CA ASP A 230 -8.35 -11.67 -29.85
C ASP A 230 -6.99 -12.01 -29.22
N ALA A 231 -6.83 -13.23 -28.72
CA ALA A 231 -5.62 -13.72 -28.07
C ALA A 231 -4.35 -13.58 -28.96
N LYS A 232 -4.50 -13.68 -30.30
CA LYS A 232 -3.39 -13.50 -31.24
C LYS A 232 -2.84 -12.07 -31.27
N SER A 233 -3.63 -11.11 -30.84
CA SER A 233 -3.26 -9.68 -30.83
C SER A 233 -2.51 -9.26 -29.56
N PHE A 234 -2.46 -10.05 -28.50
CA PHE A 234 -1.89 -9.68 -27.22
C PHE A 234 -0.37 -9.51 -27.29
N LYS A 235 0.11 -8.29 -27.04
CA LYS A 235 1.54 -7.94 -26.98
C LYS A 235 1.92 -7.19 -25.71
N ALA A 236 0.93 -6.57 -25.06
CA ALA A 236 1.13 -5.81 -23.83
C ALA A 236 0.19 -6.30 -22.73
N ALA A 237 0.72 -6.39 -21.51
CA ALA A 237 -0.01 -6.62 -20.28
C ALA A 237 -0.09 -5.31 -19.50
N ILE A 238 -1.29 -4.77 -19.33
CA ILE A 238 -1.52 -3.51 -18.62
C ILE A 238 -2.08 -3.79 -17.24
N PHE A 239 -1.29 -3.52 -16.22
CA PHE A 239 -1.68 -3.58 -14.82
C PHE A 239 -2.48 -2.31 -14.49
N TYR A 240 -3.80 -2.41 -14.41
CA TYR A 240 -4.66 -1.24 -14.23
C TYR A 240 -5.22 -1.12 -12.81
N SER A 241 -5.19 -2.19 -12.01
CA SER A 241 -5.49 -2.14 -10.58
C SER A 241 -4.54 -3.01 -9.77
N ILE A 242 -4.09 -2.47 -8.63
CA ILE A 242 -3.35 -3.18 -7.60
C ILE A 242 -3.98 -2.77 -6.27
N SER A 243 -4.75 -3.68 -5.68
CA SER A 243 -5.56 -3.39 -4.50
C SER A 243 -5.13 -4.19 -3.28
N ASN A 244 -4.85 -3.48 -2.19
CA ASN A 244 -4.47 -4.05 -0.91
C ASN A 244 -5.73 -4.48 -0.14
N CYS A 245 -5.79 -5.75 0.27
CA CYS A 245 -6.97 -6.31 0.95
C CYS A 245 -6.84 -6.30 2.48
N GLN A 246 -5.63 -6.06 3.00
CA GLN A 246 -5.35 -6.17 4.44
C GLN A 246 -4.83 -4.84 5.00
N PRO A 247 -5.71 -3.94 5.47
CA PRO A 247 -5.29 -2.64 6.03
C PRO A 247 -4.33 -2.76 7.21
N GLY A 248 -4.40 -3.88 7.96
CA GLY A 248 -3.47 -4.18 9.05
C GLY A 248 -2.02 -4.40 8.60
N LEU A 249 -1.79 -4.64 7.30
CA LEU A 249 -0.46 -4.74 6.69
C LEU A 249 0.07 -3.40 6.16
N LYS A 250 -0.57 -2.28 6.46
CA LYS A 250 -0.07 -0.97 6.02
C LYS A 250 1.39 -0.76 6.40
N GLY A 251 2.23 -0.44 5.41
CA GLY A 251 3.68 -0.25 5.58
C GLY A 251 4.50 -1.54 5.60
N VAL A 252 3.89 -2.72 5.76
CA VAL A 252 4.57 -4.00 5.63
C VAL A 252 4.84 -4.27 4.15
N SER A 253 6.11 -4.49 3.80
CA SER A 253 6.47 -4.85 2.43
C SER A 253 6.10 -6.30 2.15
N LEU A 254 5.15 -6.50 1.24
CA LEU A 254 4.81 -7.83 0.74
C LEU A 254 5.77 -8.31 -0.37
N GLY A 255 6.90 -7.65 -0.51
CA GLY A 255 7.94 -7.91 -1.50
C GLY A 255 7.92 -6.90 -2.64
N ASN A 256 9.13 -6.40 -2.91
CA ASN A 256 9.39 -5.54 -4.06
C ASN A 256 9.28 -6.36 -5.29
N PHE A 257 8.75 -6.63 -6.16
CA PHE A 257 8.72 -7.54 -7.34
C PHE A 257 7.45 -8.41 -7.43
N LEU A 258 6.36 -8.05 -6.71
CA LEU A 258 5.07 -8.74 -6.92
C LEU A 258 4.63 -8.67 -8.40
N ILE A 259 4.82 -7.50 -9.03
CA ILE A 259 4.52 -7.31 -10.46
C ILE A 259 5.43 -8.17 -11.32
N LYS A 260 6.73 -8.29 -10.99
CA LYS A 260 7.69 -9.18 -11.69
C LYS A 260 7.22 -10.64 -11.66
N ARG A 261 6.73 -11.14 -10.50
CA ARG A 261 6.17 -12.50 -10.38
C ARG A 261 4.93 -12.71 -11.27
N VAL A 262 4.03 -11.73 -11.30
CA VAL A 262 2.84 -11.79 -12.17
C VAL A 262 3.26 -11.72 -13.65
N ALA A 263 4.21 -10.85 -14.02
CA ALA A 263 4.72 -10.73 -15.38
C ALA A 263 5.38 -12.04 -15.85
N GLN A 264 6.19 -12.69 -14.99
CA GLN A 264 6.80 -13.99 -15.29
C GLN A 264 5.72 -15.06 -15.57
N LYS A 265 4.68 -15.10 -14.71
CA LYS A 265 3.55 -16.02 -14.90
C LYS A 265 2.80 -15.77 -16.22
N LEU A 266 2.63 -14.51 -16.60
CA LEU A 266 2.01 -14.14 -17.86
C LEU A 266 2.87 -14.50 -19.08
N ILE A 267 4.19 -14.39 -19.00
CA ILE A 267 5.11 -14.82 -20.08
C ILE A 267 5.06 -16.33 -20.28
N GLU A 268 5.01 -17.11 -19.19
CA GLU A 268 4.84 -18.56 -19.23
C GLU A 268 3.54 -18.95 -19.96
N GLU A 269 2.45 -18.23 -19.67
CA GLU A 269 1.13 -18.49 -20.26
C GLU A 269 1.04 -17.96 -21.71
N ILE A 270 1.56 -16.78 -21.99
CA ILE A 270 1.42 -16.05 -23.26
C ILE A 270 2.80 -15.51 -23.71
N PRO A 271 3.62 -16.32 -24.38
CA PRO A 271 4.98 -15.93 -24.79
C PRO A 271 5.06 -14.76 -25.79
N SER A 272 3.90 -14.38 -26.40
CA SER A 272 3.82 -13.21 -27.30
C SER A 272 3.86 -11.88 -26.57
N LEU A 273 3.65 -11.84 -25.25
CA LEU A 273 3.73 -10.62 -24.44
C LEU A 273 5.19 -10.10 -24.38
N LYS A 274 5.36 -8.84 -24.75
CA LYS A 274 6.66 -8.16 -24.77
C LYS A 274 6.71 -6.94 -23.89
N THR A 275 5.56 -6.39 -23.51
CA THR A 275 5.43 -5.13 -22.79
C THR A 275 4.65 -5.33 -21.50
N PHE A 276 5.21 -4.95 -20.39
CA PHE A 276 4.58 -4.97 -19.07
C PHE A 276 4.53 -3.55 -18.56
N CYS A 277 3.32 -2.99 -18.49
CA CYS A 277 3.12 -1.59 -18.19
C CYS A 277 1.92 -1.42 -17.26
N THR A 278 1.90 -0.36 -16.48
CA THR A 278 0.71 0.00 -15.70
C THR A 278 -0.10 1.08 -16.42
N LEU A 279 -1.33 1.28 -15.95
CA LEU A 279 -2.07 2.52 -16.14
C LEU A 279 -2.58 2.93 -14.76
N SER A 280 -1.87 3.86 -14.12
CA SER A 280 -1.98 4.13 -12.68
C SER A 280 -2.51 5.54 -12.41
N PRO A 281 -3.35 5.73 -11.35
CA PRO A 281 -3.77 7.05 -10.89
C PRO A 281 -2.61 7.81 -10.23
N ILE A 282 -2.80 9.12 -10.05
CA ILE A 282 -1.84 10.02 -9.41
C ILE A 282 -2.55 10.73 -8.23
N PRO A 283 -2.75 10.05 -7.09
CA PRO A 283 -3.69 10.50 -6.05
C PRO A 283 -3.31 11.78 -5.33
N GLY A 284 -2.03 12.17 -5.33
CA GLY A 284 -1.53 13.35 -4.61
C GLY A 284 -1.37 14.61 -5.47
N PHE A 285 -1.58 14.55 -6.78
CA PHE A 285 -1.19 15.61 -7.70
C PHE A 285 -1.97 16.91 -7.49
N THR A 286 -3.30 16.86 -7.44
CA THR A 286 -4.12 18.07 -7.25
C THR A 286 -3.91 18.72 -5.88
N GLN A 287 -3.71 17.90 -4.84
CA GLN A 287 -3.37 18.40 -3.51
C GLN A 287 -2.01 19.11 -3.50
N TRP A 288 -1.04 18.60 -4.26
CA TRP A 288 0.27 19.25 -4.42
C TRP A 288 0.15 20.57 -5.19
N LEU A 289 -0.72 20.63 -6.22
CA LEU A 289 -1.02 21.88 -6.93
C LEU A 289 -1.62 22.92 -5.99
N ASP A 290 -2.63 22.57 -5.20
CA ASP A 290 -3.29 23.45 -4.22
C ASP A 290 -2.32 23.93 -3.12
N ALA A 291 -1.28 23.17 -2.82
CA ALA A 291 -0.21 23.57 -1.90
C ALA A 291 0.85 24.51 -2.55
N GLY A 292 0.62 24.98 -3.77
CA GLY A 292 1.55 25.84 -4.52
C GLY A 292 2.61 25.08 -5.32
N ALA A 293 2.41 23.79 -5.54
CA ALA A 293 3.31 22.93 -6.34
C ALA A 293 4.80 23.04 -5.94
N PRO A 294 5.17 22.89 -4.65
CA PRO A 294 6.55 23.07 -4.19
C PRO A 294 7.46 21.99 -4.77
N LEU A 295 8.66 22.39 -5.22
CA LEU A 295 9.70 21.48 -5.68
C LEU A 295 10.92 21.53 -4.75
N PRO A 296 11.68 20.44 -4.59
CA PRO A 296 12.96 20.44 -3.89
C PRO A 296 14.01 21.14 -4.77
N GLU A 297 14.21 22.44 -4.58
CA GLU A 297 15.04 23.29 -5.45
C GLU A 297 16.47 22.76 -5.63
N GLU A 298 17.04 22.14 -4.61
CA GLU A 298 18.38 21.55 -4.63
C GLU A 298 18.57 20.43 -5.70
N ARG A 299 17.45 19.89 -6.21
CA ARG A 299 17.44 18.71 -7.12
C ARG A 299 16.87 19.05 -8.50
N VAL A 300 16.43 20.28 -8.70
CA VAL A 300 15.79 20.72 -9.95
C VAL A 300 16.77 21.57 -10.73
N GLY A 301 17.07 21.18 -11.96
CA GLY A 301 17.96 21.95 -12.83
C GLY A 301 17.37 23.31 -13.24
N PRO A 302 18.21 24.32 -13.61
CA PRO A 302 17.74 25.66 -13.96
C PRO A 302 16.69 25.68 -15.08
N THR A 303 16.82 24.81 -16.07
CA THR A 303 15.86 24.69 -17.18
C THR A 303 14.50 24.19 -16.69
N GLN A 304 14.50 23.18 -15.81
CA GLN A 304 13.27 22.63 -15.23
C GLN A 304 12.59 23.65 -14.32
N LEU A 305 13.37 24.39 -13.53
CA LEU A 305 12.84 25.45 -12.65
C LEU A 305 12.15 26.56 -13.46
N ARG A 306 12.74 26.99 -14.59
CA ARG A 306 12.12 27.96 -15.50
C ARG A 306 10.80 27.42 -16.06
N LYS A 307 10.79 26.20 -16.56
CA LYS A 307 9.59 25.55 -17.11
C LYS A 307 8.50 25.37 -16.05
N TRP A 308 8.87 25.09 -14.81
CA TRP A 308 7.96 25.04 -13.66
C TRP A 308 7.33 26.41 -13.40
N GLN A 309 8.13 27.48 -13.34
CA GLN A 309 7.64 28.86 -13.16
C GLN A 309 6.67 29.28 -14.27
N GLU A 310 6.99 28.96 -15.53
CA GLU A 310 6.11 29.23 -16.69
C GLU A 310 4.77 28.47 -16.54
N ALA A 311 4.79 27.20 -16.17
CA ALA A 311 3.58 26.41 -15.98
C ALA A 311 2.74 26.92 -14.80
N GLN A 312 3.39 27.31 -13.69
CA GLN A 312 2.67 27.92 -12.56
C GLN A 312 1.99 29.24 -12.93
N LYS A 313 2.65 30.12 -13.71
CA LYS A 313 2.04 31.37 -14.17
C LYS A 313 0.76 31.16 -14.98
N ILE A 314 0.73 30.10 -15.80
CA ILE A 314 -0.47 29.75 -16.59
C ILE A 314 -1.61 29.33 -15.64
N LEU A 315 -1.32 28.52 -14.63
CA LEU A 315 -2.35 28.05 -13.68
C LEU A 315 -2.78 29.13 -12.68
N ALA A 316 -1.89 30.06 -12.34
CA ALA A 316 -2.18 31.19 -11.45
C ALA A 316 -3.17 32.23 -12.05
N ALA A 317 -3.50 32.12 -13.33
CA ALA A 317 -4.58 32.90 -13.94
C ALA A 317 -5.96 32.61 -13.28
N SER A 318 -6.08 31.45 -12.59
CA SER A 318 -7.22 31.13 -11.72
C SER A 318 -6.75 31.08 -10.27
N SER A 319 -7.35 31.88 -9.40
CA SER A 319 -7.11 31.86 -7.95
C SER A 319 -7.88 30.74 -7.22
N LEU A 320 -8.65 29.93 -7.95
CA LEU A 320 -9.51 28.87 -7.41
C LEU A 320 -8.68 27.63 -7.03
N SER A 321 -8.96 27.05 -5.89
CA SER A 321 -8.49 25.69 -5.53
C SER A 321 -8.99 24.67 -6.54
N TRP A 322 -8.34 23.50 -6.57
CA TRP A 322 -8.75 22.43 -7.49
C TRP A 322 -10.22 22.01 -7.30
N ALA A 323 -10.66 21.90 -6.05
CA ALA A 323 -12.04 21.56 -5.73
C ALA A 323 -13.05 22.63 -6.23
N GLU A 324 -12.71 23.91 -6.17
CA GLU A 324 -13.52 25.01 -6.69
C GLU A 324 -13.55 25.02 -8.21
N ARG A 325 -12.43 24.77 -8.88
CA ARG A 325 -12.36 24.60 -10.34
C ARG A 325 -13.30 23.51 -10.82
N LEU A 326 -13.33 22.35 -10.16
CA LEU A 326 -14.25 21.26 -10.49
C LEU A 326 -15.73 21.64 -10.26
N LYS A 327 -16.03 22.37 -9.19
CA LYS A 327 -17.39 22.89 -8.93
C LYS A 327 -17.83 23.92 -9.97
N SER A 328 -16.90 24.72 -10.49
CA SER A 328 -17.18 25.69 -11.56
C SER A 328 -17.30 25.05 -12.96
N GLY A 329 -17.21 23.73 -13.06
CA GLY A 329 -17.41 22.98 -14.30
C GLY A 329 -16.12 22.78 -15.11
N TRP A 330 -14.94 22.95 -14.52
CA TRP A 330 -13.69 22.60 -15.18
C TRP A 330 -13.67 21.12 -15.60
N HIS A 331 -13.23 20.87 -16.83
CA HIS A 331 -13.11 19.51 -17.35
C HIS A 331 -11.93 19.43 -18.35
N PRO A 332 -11.12 18.36 -18.32
CA PRO A 332 -9.91 18.28 -19.14
C PRO A 332 -10.18 18.36 -20.65
N GLU A 333 -11.33 17.87 -21.12
CA GLU A 333 -11.71 17.94 -22.53
C GLU A 333 -12.06 19.35 -23.03
N ARG A 334 -12.27 20.29 -22.10
CA ARG A 334 -12.61 21.70 -22.40
C ARG A 334 -11.47 22.67 -22.08
N SER A 335 -10.35 22.15 -21.50
CA SER A 335 -9.21 22.99 -21.14
C SER A 335 -8.46 23.44 -22.38
N GLU A 336 -7.90 24.66 -22.31
CA GLU A 336 -7.06 25.21 -23.35
C GLU A 336 -5.74 24.43 -23.46
N GLU A 337 -5.13 24.44 -24.64
CA GLU A 337 -3.87 23.72 -24.91
C GLU A 337 -2.73 24.20 -24.01
N SER A 338 -2.68 25.49 -23.69
CA SER A 338 -1.72 26.08 -22.76
C SER A 338 -1.86 25.53 -21.34
N GLU A 339 -3.07 25.41 -20.82
CA GLU A 339 -3.38 24.84 -19.51
C GLU A 339 -3.08 23.35 -19.49
N ARG A 340 -3.49 22.61 -20.51
CA ARG A 340 -3.16 21.21 -20.70
C ARG A 340 -1.66 20.97 -20.66
N ALA A 341 -0.88 21.72 -21.43
CA ALA A 341 0.58 21.61 -21.47
C ALA A 341 1.22 21.93 -20.12
N ALA A 342 0.70 22.94 -19.40
CA ALA A 342 1.15 23.30 -18.06
C ALA A 342 0.88 22.19 -17.05
N LEU A 343 -0.32 21.60 -17.04
CA LEU A 343 -0.69 20.52 -16.12
C LEU A 343 0.13 19.24 -16.38
N ILE A 344 0.34 18.86 -17.64
CA ILE A 344 1.19 17.71 -18.00
C ILE A 344 2.63 17.93 -17.53
N ARG A 345 3.18 19.13 -17.73
CA ARG A 345 4.54 19.50 -17.29
C ARG A 345 4.68 19.46 -15.78
N LEU A 346 3.74 20.06 -15.05
CA LEU A 346 3.74 20.02 -13.59
C LEU A 346 3.58 18.60 -13.06
N CYS A 347 2.78 17.78 -13.71
CA CYS A 347 2.64 16.36 -13.36
C CYS A 347 3.97 15.60 -13.55
N ALA A 348 4.71 15.87 -14.64
CA ALA A 348 6.04 15.28 -14.87
C ALA A 348 7.01 15.69 -13.75
N LEU A 349 7.09 16.97 -13.42
CA LEU A 349 7.93 17.49 -12.35
C LEU A 349 7.55 16.90 -10.97
N TYR A 350 6.25 16.79 -10.68
CA TYR A 350 5.74 16.15 -9.48
C TYR A 350 6.20 14.69 -9.36
N LEU A 351 6.02 13.91 -10.43
CA LEU A 351 6.39 12.51 -10.43
C LEU A 351 7.90 12.29 -10.36
N MET A 352 8.70 13.16 -10.99
CA MET A 352 10.16 13.03 -10.99
C MET A 352 10.82 13.51 -9.70
N HIS A 353 10.37 14.64 -9.15
CA HIS A 353 11.10 15.30 -8.06
C HIS A 353 10.40 15.21 -6.71
N GLN A 354 9.05 15.25 -6.67
CA GLN A 354 8.31 15.17 -5.41
C GLN A 354 8.06 13.73 -4.96
N THR A 355 7.88 12.78 -5.89
CA THR A 355 7.60 11.37 -5.55
C THR A 355 8.68 10.74 -4.66
N PRO A 356 10.00 10.95 -4.84
CA PRO A 356 11.00 10.40 -3.92
C PRO A 356 10.96 10.97 -2.50
N GLU A 357 10.30 12.11 -2.28
CA GLU A 357 10.26 12.77 -0.99
C GLU A 357 9.25 12.12 -0.02
N ALA A 358 9.37 12.39 1.29
CA ALA A 358 8.55 11.74 2.32
C ALA A 358 7.03 11.84 2.05
N ARG A 359 6.56 12.99 1.52
CA ARG A 359 5.17 13.25 1.16
C ARG A 359 4.87 13.10 -0.33
N GLY A 360 5.69 12.35 -1.06
CA GLY A 360 5.50 12.12 -2.49
C GLY A 360 4.33 11.18 -2.81
N ASP A 361 4.05 11.05 -4.10
CA ASP A 361 2.95 10.21 -4.57
C ASP A 361 3.11 8.74 -4.15
N ALA A 362 2.12 8.20 -3.46
CA ALA A 362 2.19 6.85 -2.91
C ALA A 362 2.18 5.76 -3.99
N VAL A 363 1.45 5.99 -5.10
CA VAL A 363 1.37 5.07 -6.23
C VAL A 363 2.67 5.13 -7.03
N GLY A 364 3.19 6.33 -7.28
CA GLY A 364 4.49 6.54 -7.90
C GLY A 364 5.62 5.87 -7.11
N LYS A 365 5.66 6.08 -5.79
CA LYS A 365 6.62 5.39 -4.91
C LYS A 365 6.54 3.88 -5.03
N PHE A 366 5.34 3.32 -5.01
CA PHE A 366 5.14 1.88 -5.13
C PHE A 366 5.75 1.36 -6.44
N HIS A 367 5.42 1.95 -7.58
CA HIS A 367 5.92 1.47 -8.87
C HIS A 367 7.42 1.68 -9.05
N LEU A 368 7.92 2.87 -8.73
CA LEU A 368 9.35 3.19 -8.87
C LEU A 368 10.22 2.38 -7.91
N SER A 369 9.78 2.16 -6.67
CA SER A 369 10.47 1.25 -5.75
C SER A 369 10.38 -0.22 -6.13
N ASN A 370 9.46 -0.58 -7.01
CA ASN A 370 9.39 -1.91 -7.64
C ASN A 370 10.15 -1.98 -8.99
N GLY A 371 10.99 -0.99 -9.28
CA GLY A 371 11.88 -0.99 -10.45
C GLY A 371 11.19 -0.65 -11.78
N ALA A 372 10.13 0.14 -11.74
CA ALA A 372 9.52 0.65 -12.96
C ALA A 372 10.18 1.94 -13.45
N THR A 373 10.05 2.21 -14.75
CA THR A 373 10.39 3.47 -15.39
C THR A 373 9.14 4.33 -15.56
N LEU A 374 9.19 5.63 -15.29
CA LEU A 374 8.14 6.60 -15.59
C LEU A 374 8.07 6.76 -17.13
N HIS A 375 7.10 6.11 -17.76
CA HIS A 375 7.08 5.94 -19.21
C HIS A 375 6.28 7.01 -19.94
N GLN A 376 5.04 7.29 -19.51
CA GLN A 376 4.15 8.23 -20.20
C GLN A 376 3.12 8.80 -19.23
N ILE A 377 2.81 10.09 -19.40
CA ILE A 377 1.70 10.78 -18.73
C ILE A 377 0.57 10.92 -19.74
N ASN A 378 -0.64 10.49 -19.35
CA ASN A 378 -1.81 10.43 -20.22
C ASN A 378 -2.83 11.48 -19.79
N TRP A 379 -3.23 12.34 -20.71
CA TRP A 379 -4.24 13.36 -20.51
C TRP A 379 -5.66 12.79 -20.66
N ALA A 380 -6.58 13.26 -19.81
CA ALA A 380 -8.00 12.85 -19.84
C ALA A 380 -8.18 11.30 -19.77
N ALA A 381 -7.28 10.62 -19.08
CA ALA A 381 -7.20 9.17 -19.02
C ALA A 381 -8.16 8.52 -18.01
N ASP A 382 -8.59 9.29 -16.99
CA ASP A 382 -9.62 8.90 -16.01
C ASP A 382 -10.60 10.06 -15.77
N LEU A 383 -11.73 10.03 -16.45
CA LEU A 383 -12.79 11.05 -16.34
C LEU A 383 -13.79 10.76 -15.22
N SER A 384 -13.54 9.75 -14.38
CA SER A 384 -14.34 9.51 -13.17
C SER A 384 -14.22 10.67 -12.20
N LYS A 385 -15.23 10.84 -11.34
CA LYS A 385 -15.19 11.84 -10.27
C LYS A 385 -13.91 11.74 -9.43
N LYS A 386 -13.46 10.51 -9.16
CA LYS A 386 -12.23 10.24 -8.40
C LYS A 386 -10.99 10.68 -9.19
N GLY A 387 -10.86 10.31 -10.46
CA GLY A 387 -9.74 10.70 -11.33
C GLY A 387 -9.63 12.22 -11.47
N LEU A 388 -10.76 12.89 -11.72
CA LEU A 388 -10.79 14.35 -11.79
C LEU A 388 -10.38 15.01 -10.47
N GLN A 389 -10.80 14.48 -9.33
CA GLN A 389 -10.44 15.01 -8.00
C GLN A 389 -8.97 14.81 -7.66
N GLN A 390 -8.38 13.68 -8.02
CA GLN A 390 -7.02 13.29 -7.63
C GLN A 390 -5.93 13.88 -8.52
N SER A 391 -6.21 13.97 -9.83
CA SER A 391 -5.18 14.31 -10.83
C SER A 391 -5.68 15.16 -12.01
N GLY A 392 -6.91 15.67 -11.98
CA GLY A 392 -7.48 16.34 -13.15
C GLY A 392 -7.68 15.43 -14.35
N GLY A 393 -7.89 14.14 -14.10
CA GLY A 393 -8.06 13.15 -15.14
C GLY A 393 -6.73 12.62 -15.73
N LEU A 394 -5.59 13.01 -15.20
CA LEU A 394 -4.28 12.49 -15.60
C LEU A 394 -4.06 11.09 -15.02
N MET A 395 -3.48 10.20 -15.83
CA MET A 395 -2.92 8.92 -15.39
C MET A 395 -1.51 8.73 -15.92
N VAL A 396 -0.79 7.78 -15.35
CA VAL A 396 0.60 7.51 -15.72
C VAL A 396 0.81 6.05 -16.07
N ASN A 397 1.62 5.80 -17.10
CA ASN A 397 2.14 4.47 -17.41
C ASN A 397 3.52 4.31 -16.76
N TYR A 398 3.68 3.29 -15.92
CA TYR A 398 4.96 2.80 -15.41
C TYR A 398 5.34 1.54 -16.18
N LEU A 399 6.50 1.57 -16.87
CA LEU A 399 7.00 0.46 -17.68
C LEU A 399 7.93 -0.43 -16.85
N TYR A 400 7.72 -1.74 -16.90
CA TYR A 400 8.58 -2.74 -16.28
C TYR A 400 9.42 -3.44 -17.34
N GLU A 401 10.69 -3.06 -17.46
CA GLU A 401 11.70 -3.77 -18.23
C GLU A 401 12.32 -4.83 -17.31
N LEU A 402 11.91 -6.10 -17.46
CA LEU A 402 12.14 -7.16 -16.47
C LEU A 402 13.64 -7.44 -16.22
N ASP A 403 14.48 -7.13 -17.18
CA ASP A 403 15.95 -7.21 -17.11
C ASP A 403 16.60 -6.01 -16.39
N LYS A 404 15.87 -4.89 -16.23
CA LYS A 404 16.38 -3.66 -15.59
C LYS A 404 15.71 -3.33 -14.25
N VAL A 405 14.77 -4.16 -13.80
CA VAL A 405 13.98 -3.89 -12.59
C VAL A 405 14.86 -3.65 -11.36
N GLU A 406 15.95 -4.39 -11.21
CA GLU A 406 16.87 -4.28 -10.07
C GLU A 406 17.70 -2.98 -10.14
N GLU A 407 18.20 -2.62 -11.32
CA GLU A 407 18.90 -1.36 -11.57
C GLU A 407 18.00 -0.15 -11.29
N GLN A 408 16.76 -0.20 -11.78
CA GLN A 408 15.79 0.89 -11.57
C GLN A 408 15.38 1.02 -10.09
N HIS A 409 15.23 -0.10 -9.38
CA HIS A 409 14.99 -0.11 -7.95
C HIS A 409 16.14 0.55 -7.17
N GLU A 410 17.39 0.21 -7.52
CA GLU A 410 18.57 0.81 -6.90
C GLU A 410 18.64 2.31 -7.17
N ALA A 411 18.42 2.74 -8.42
CA ALA A 411 18.38 4.15 -8.79
C ALA A 411 17.33 4.93 -7.94
N PHE A 412 16.13 4.36 -7.76
CA PHE A 412 15.10 4.99 -6.94
C PHE A 412 15.45 5.03 -5.46
N SER A 413 16.19 4.04 -4.93
CA SER A 413 16.69 4.07 -3.54
C SER A 413 17.61 5.25 -3.27
N HIS A 414 18.32 5.70 -4.31
CA HIS A 414 19.12 6.94 -4.34
C HIS A 414 18.31 8.18 -4.78
N LYS A 415 16.97 8.09 -4.73
CA LYS A 415 16.04 9.16 -5.10
C LYS A 415 16.12 9.59 -6.58
N THR A 416 16.67 8.77 -7.45
CA THR A 416 16.70 9.02 -8.89
C THR A 416 15.51 8.33 -9.55
N VAL A 417 14.70 9.09 -10.29
CA VAL A 417 13.55 8.57 -11.04
C VAL A 417 13.98 8.34 -12.47
N SER A 418 13.99 7.07 -12.88
CA SER A 418 14.20 6.70 -14.27
C SER A 418 12.95 7.03 -15.09
N CYS A 419 13.14 7.71 -16.21
CA CYS A 419 12.02 8.10 -17.07
C CYS A 419 12.33 7.94 -18.56
N SER A 420 11.29 7.86 -19.37
CA SER A 420 11.42 7.82 -20.82
C SER A 420 11.87 9.18 -21.38
N ARG A 421 12.48 9.16 -22.55
CA ARG A 421 12.78 10.40 -23.30
C ARG A 421 11.55 11.27 -23.55
N GLY A 422 10.36 10.66 -23.64
CA GLY A 422 9.09 11.40 -23.79
C GLY A 422 8.75 12.24 -22.58
N VAL A 423 8.97 11.71 -21.37
CA VAL A 423 8.75 12.42 -20.11
C VAL A 423 9.85 13.46 -19.87
N GLU A 424 11.12 13.12 -20.14
CA GLU A 424 12.24 14.06 -20.01
C GLU A 424 12.05 15.36 -20.83
N LYS A 425 11.49 15.25 -22.02
CA LYS A 425 11.21 16.42 -22.88
C LYS A 425 10.15 17.37 -22.32
N LEU A 426 9.27 16.89 -21.42
CA LEU A 426 8.23 17.71 -20.80
C LEU A 426 8.82 18.73 -19.81
N VAL A 427 9.96 18.42 -19.23
CA VAL A 427 10.59 19.16 -18.11
C VAL A 427 11.91 19.82 -18.48
#